data_81f6cc3c74b5e1e80e5073aed6d6cfc8
#
_entry.id   81f6cc3c74b5e1e80e5073aed6d6cfc8
#
_cell.length_a   1.000
_cell.length_b   1.000
_cell.length_c   1.000
_cell.angle_alpha   90.00
_cell.angle_beta   90.00
_cell.angle_gamma   90.00
#
_symmetry.space_group_name_H-M   'P 1'
#
loop_
_entity.id
_entity.type
_entity.pdbx_description
1 polymer ?
#
loop_
_entity_poly.entity_id
_entity_poly.type
_entity_poly.pdbx_seq_one_letter_code
_entity_poly.pdbx_strand_id
1 'polypeptide(L)'
;ISKKLQALERNGAEIKNLLLILDKESLGKDQLLSSHNHVLPPAISGISNFSFQEKFCQAFFFPNFLFPYLDYKISHQYRPYMQGVINPYGAIRDAVTNDAINPREGMIRDEGEAYWENHKKEFVKARDCNYRNGEYREGERFLWETQTELLKEIDQICRKHNTSVKIIISPDYNQISINPADVEILKDIFGYENVFDFSGINEYTNDIHNYYERGHYRPILGARLLQKVYANHN
;
A
#
# COMPACT_ATOMS: atom_id res chain seq x y z
N ILE A 1 -7.92 8.44 -2.50
CA ILE A 1 -8.77 8.21 -1.30
C ILE A 1 -9.85 9.25 -1.26
N SER A 2 -9.54 10.57 -1.33
CA SER A 2 -10.50 11.66 -1.30
C SER A 2 -11.69 11.41 -2.23
N LYS A 3 -11.47 11.15 -3.53
CA LYS A 3 -12.54 10.82 -4.49
C LYS A 3 -13.41 9.63 -4.10
N LYS A 4 -12.86 8.62 -3.43
CA LYS A 4 -13.65 7.48 -2.93
C LYS A 4 -14.55 7.89 -1.77
N LEU A 5 -14.03 8.70 -0.83
CA LEU A 5 -14.83 9.23 0.28
C LEU A 5 -15.95 10.14 -0.23
N GLN A 6 -15.66 11.04 -1.16
CA GLN A 6 -16.67 11.87 -1.84
C GLN A 6 -17.75 11.04 -2.54
N ALA A 7 -17.36 9.93 -3.18
CA ALA A 7 -18.33 9.05 -3.83
C ALA A 7 -19.23 8.33 -2.80
N LEU A 8 -18.68 7.88 -1.69
CA LEU A 8 -19.46 7.31 -0.58
C LEU A 8 -20.45 8.33 -0.02
N GLU A 9 -20.00 9.56 0.21
CA GLU A 9 -20.83 10.66 0.68
C GLU A 9 -21.98 10.96 -0.29
N ARG A 10 -21.68 11.09 -1.60
CA ARG A 10 -22.72 11.32 -2.63
C ARG A 10 -23.77 10.22 -2.67
N ASN A 11 -23.40 8.99 -2.33
CA ASN A 11 -24.31 7.85 -2.27
C ASN A 11 -25.01 7.70 -0.90
N GLY A 12 -24.87 8.66 0.00
CA GLY A 12 -25.50 8.65 1.32
C GLY A 12 -24.90 7.62 2.28
N ALA A 13 -23.71 7.12 2.02
CA ALA A 13 -23.05 6.16 2.91
C ALA A 13 -22.54 6.86 4.16
N GLU A 14 -22.76 6.25 5.32
CA GLU A 14 -22.19 6.67 6.59
C GLU A 14 -20.74 6.17 6.69
N ILE A 15 -19.78 7.08 6.94
CA ILE A 15 -18.36 6.75 7.07
C ILE A 15 -17.99 6.77 8.55
N LYS A 16 -18.11 5.63 9.23
CA LYS A 16 -17.86 5.53 10.68
C LYS A 16 -16.39 5.45 11.05
N ASN A 17 -15.61 4.72 10.27
CA ASN A 17 -14.20 4.47 10.56
C ASN A 17 -13.37 4.61 9.29
N LEU A 18 -12.21 5.24 9.42
CA LEU A 18 -11.19 5.32 8.39
C LEU A 18 -9.84 4.89 8.98
N LEU A 19 -9.29 3.80 8.48
CA LEU A 19 -7.89 3.44 8.68
C LEU A 19 -7.12 3.78 7.40
N LEU A 20 -6.20 4.72 7.50
CA LEU A 20 -5.35 5.15 6.39
C LEU A 20 -3.93 4.67 6.63
N ILE A 21 -3.44 3.81 5.75
CA ILE A 21 -2.07 3.31 5.79
C ILE A 21 -1.27 4.08 4.74
N LEU A 22 -0.23 4.74 5.18
CA LEU A 22 0.63 5.61 4.37
C LEU A 22 2.06 5.07 4.35
N ASP A 23 2.70 5.18 3.22
CA ASP A 23 4.12 4.96 3.02
C ASP A 23 4.72 6.13 2.22
N LYS A 24 6.04 6.15 2.06
CA LYS A 24 6.74 7.21 1.32
C LYS A 24 6.23 7.36 -0.12
N GLU A 25 5.85 6.25 -0.76
CA GLU A 25 5.37 6.27 -2.14
C GLU A 25 3.96 6.85 -2.25
N SER A 26 3.09 6.52 -1.30
CA SER A 26 1.73 7.06 -1.26
C SER A 26 1.70 8.53 -0.85
N LEU A 27 2.59 8.97 0.05
CA LEU A 27 2.71 10.36 0.46
C LEU A 27 3.19 11.27 -0.67
N GLY A 28 4.11 10.80 -1.51
CA GLY A 28 4.66 11.57 -2.64
C GLY A 28 3.71 11.72 -3.83
N LYS A 29 2.57 10.99 -3.88
CA LYS A 29 1.66 11.02 -5.03
C LYS A 29 0.57 12.07 -4.85
N ASP A 30 0.57 13.06 -5.73
CA ASP A 30 -0.43 14.13 -5.79
C ASP A 30 -1.43 13.96 -6.94
N GLN A 31 -1.11 13.14 -7.94
CA GLN A 31 -1.91 12.99 -9.15
C GLN A 31 -2.41 11.57 -9.36
N LEU A 32 -3.58 11.47 -9.99
CA LEU A 32 -4.07 10.20 -10.51
C LEU A 32 -3.19 9.75 -11.67
N LEU A 33 -2.54 8.61 -11.51
CA LEU A 33 -1.82 7.98 -12.60
C LEU A 33 -2.80 7.61 -13.72
N SER A 34 -2.44 7.91 -14.96
CA SER A 34 -3.32 7.71 -16.12
C SER A 34 -3.39 6.27 -16.63
N SER A 35 -2.59 5.36 -16.07
CA SER A 35 -2.55 3.97 -16.50
C SER A 35 -3.84 3.21 -16.10
N HIS A 36 -4.15 2.14 -16.83
CA HIS A 36 -5.31 1.29 -16.57
C HIS A 36 -5.37 0.73 -15.15
N ASN A 37 -4.21 0.54 -14.49
CA ASN A 37 -4.12 0.06 -13.11
C ASN A 37 -4.59 1.10 -12.07
N HIS A 38 -4.66 2.36 -12.45
CA HIS A 38 -4.96 3.48 -11.54
C HIS A 38 -6.23 4.24 -11.92
N VAL A 39 -6.88 3.87 -13.06
CA VAL A 39 -8.11 4.53 -13.46
C VAL A 39 -9.23 4.17 -12.48
N LEU A 40 -9.89 5.19 -11.95
CA LEU A 40 -11.04 4.98 -11.06
C LEU A 40 -12.30 4.67 -11.85
N PRO A 41 -13.18 3.79 -11.34
CA PRO A 41 -14.47 3.50 -11.96
C PRO A 41 -15.28 4.78 -12.22
N PRO A 42 -16.13 4.81 -13.25
CA PRO A 42 -16.96 5.96 -13.60
C PRO A 42 -17.77 6.54 -12.42
N ALA A 43 -18.32 5.67 -11.56
CA ALA A 43 -19.07 6.07 -10.38
C ALA A 43 -18.24 6.90 -9.36
N ILE A 44 -16.92 6.77 -9.38
CA ILE A 44 -16.00 7.49 -8.48
C ILE A 44 -15.37 8.68 -9.19
N SER A 45 -14.92 8.47 -10.44
CA SER A 45 -14.13 9.45 -11.19
C SER A 45 -14.97 10.47 -11.95
N GLY A 46 -16.22 10.10 -12.28
CA GLY A 46 -17.08 10.90 -13.17
C GLY A 46 -16.74 10.79 -14.65
N ILE A 47 -15.74 9.98 -15.04
CA ILE A 47 -15.45 9.74 -16.46
C ILE A 47 -16.56 8.89 -17.09
N SER A 48 -16.71 8.94 -18.44
CA SER A 48 -17.67 8.11 -19.13
C SER A 48 -17.29 6.62 -19.06
N ASN A 49 -18.30 5.73 -19.15
CA ASN A 49 -18.07 4.30 -19.28
C ASN A 49 -17.22 3.98 -20.52
N PHE A 50 -17.39 4.71 -21.61
CA PHE A 50 -16.60 4.54 -22.82
C PHE A 50 -15.11 4.85 -22.54
N SER A 51 -14.80 6.02 -21.97
CA SER A 51 -13.42 6.39 -21.64
C SER A 51 -12.77 5.44 -20.62
N PHE A 52 -13.57 4.89 -19.71
CA PHE A 52 -13.09 3.86 -18.78
C PHE A 52 -12.71 2.58 -19.51
N GLN A 53 -13.58 2.06 -20.38
CA GLN A 53 -13.32 0.84 -21.15
C GLN A 53 -12.21 1.02 -22.19
N GLU A 54 -12.10 2.19 -22.79
CA GLU A 54 -11.01 2.52 -23.73
C GLU A 54 -9.62 2.30 -23.11
N LYS A 55 -9.43 2.69 -21.85
CA LYS A 55 -8.16 2.48 -21.12
C LYS A 55 -7.78 1.00 -21.04
N PHE A 56 -8.74 0.13 -20.78
CA PHE A 56 -8.50 -1.32 -20.72
C PHE A 56 -8.28 -1.91 -22.12
N CYS A 57 -9.03 -1.45 -23.13
CA CYS A 57 -8.79 -1.83 -24.51
C CYS A 57 -7.36 -1.48 -24.95
N GLN A 58 -6.92 -0.26 -24.71
CA GLN A 58 -5.55 0.16 -25.03
C GLN A 58 -4.51 -0.70 -24.34
N ALA A 59 -4.70 -0.99 -23.03
CA ALA A 59 -3.80 -1.85 -22.27
C ALA A 59 -3.80 -3.30 -22.79
N PHE A 60 -4.96 -3.84 -23.18
CA PHE A 60 -5.08 -5.19 -23.71
C PHE A 60 -4.33 -5.36 -25.05
N PHE A 61 -4.43 -4.36 -25.95
CA PHE A 61 -3.75 -4.40 -27.24
C PHE A 61 -2.26 -4.02 -27.16
N PHE A 62 -1.76 -3.68 -25.98
CA PHE A 62 -0.34 -3.43 -25.82
C PHE A 62 0.47 -4.73 -26.03
N PRO A 63 1.49 -4.75 -26.92
CA PRO A 63 2.18 -5.98 -27.30
C PRO A 63 2.72 -6.81 -26.12
N ASN A 64 3.25 -6.13 -25.11
CA ASN A 64 3.82 -6.79 -23.92
C ASN A 64 2.75 -7.50 -23.06
N PHE A 65 1.48 -7.19 -23.23
CA PHE A 65 0.37 -7.91 -22.63
C PHE A 65 -0.23 -8.94 -23.61
N LEU A 66 -0.51 -8.50 -24.83
CA LEU A 66 -1.27 -9.28 -25.81
C LEU A 66 -0.57 -10.59 -26.18
N PHE A 67 0.74 -10.53 -26.49
CA PHE A 67 1.47 -11.75 -26.91
C PHE A 67 1.58 -12.78 -25.80
N PRO A 68 1.99 -12.46 -24.55
CA PRO A 68 1.95 -13.39 -23.44
C PRO A 68 0.56 -13.97 -23.18
N TYR A 69 -0.47 -13.14 -23.26
CA TYR A 69 -1.86 -13.56 -23.07
C TYR A 69 -2.30 -14.58 -24.12
N LEU A 70 -2.08 -14.29 -25.42
CA LEU A 70 -2.47 -15.17 -26.52
C LEU A 70 -1.69 -16.48 -26.47
N ASP A 71 -0.37 -16.43 -26.25
CA ASP A 71 0.43 -17.63 -26.14
C ASP A 71 -0.06 -18.52 -24.97
N TYR A 72 -0.28 -17.95 -23.79
CA TYR A 72 -0.83 -18.71 -22.68
C TYR A 72 -2.22 -19.30 -22.96
N LYS A 73 -3.10 -18.54 -23.63
CA LYS A 73 -4.44 -19.02 -23.99
C LYS A 73 -4.43 -20.16 -25.02
N ILE A 74 -3.45 -20.18 -25.92
CA ILE A 74 -3.32 -21.20 -26.96
C ILE A 74 -2.54 -22.42 -26.44
N SER A 75 -1.39 -22.16 -25.78
CA SER A 75 -0.49 -23.22 -25.38
C SER A 75 -0.82 -23.85 -24.01
N HIS A 76 -1.55 -23.13 -23.16
CA HIS A 76 -1.79 -23.43 -21.75
C HIS A 76 -0.49 -23.67 -20.94
N GLN A 77 0.64 -23.14 -21.44
CA GLN A 77 1.95 -23.27 -20.81
C GLN A 77 2.43 -21.91 -20.33
N TYR A 78 2.79 -21.82 -19.04
CA TYR A 78 3.45 -20.64 -18.50
C TYR A 78 4.93 -20.63 -18.91
N ARG A 79 5.40 -19.49 -19.37
CA ARG A 79 6.81 -19.26 -19.76
C ARG A 79 7.37 -18.04 -19.00
N PRO A 80 8.70 -17.99 -18.74
CA PRO A 80 9.32 -16.94 -17.94
C PRO A 80 9.00 -15.51 -18.39
N TYR A 81 8.90 -15.27 -19.72
CA TYR A 81 8.59 -13.94 -20.24
C TYR A 81 7.15 -13.47 -19.98
N MET A 82 6.28 -14.36 -19.52
CA MET A 82 4.89 -14.04 -19.14
C MET A 82 4.79 -13.51 -17.71
N GLN A 83 5.91 -13.46 -16.98
CA GLN A 83 5.96 -12.93 -15.61
C GLN A 83 5.41 -11.51 -15.56
N GLY A 84 4.53 -11.25 -14.58
CA GLY A 84 3.88 -9.94 -14.42
C GLY A 84 2.64 -9.73 -15.30
N VAL A 85 2.39 -10.61 -16.30
CA VAL A 85 1.20 -10.58 -17.16
C VAL A 85 0.26 -11.74 -16.82
N ILE A 86 0.81 -12.94 -16.74
CA ILE A 86 0.05 -14.16 -16.43
C ILE A 86 0.38 -14.60 -15.01
N ASN A 87 -0.65 -14.79 -14.20
CA ASN A 87 -0.55 -15.46 -12.92
C ASN A 87 -1.13 -16.88 -13.08
N PRO A 88 -0.28 -17.92 -13.26
CA PRO A 88 -0.76 -19.28 -13.49
C PRO A 88 -1.44 -19.89 -12.24
N TYR A 89 -1.16 -19.33 -11.07
CA TYR A 89 -1.71 -19.83 -9.80
C TYR A 89 -3.02 -19.13 -9.40
N GLY A 90 -3.41 -18.06 -10.12
CA GLY A 90 -4.55 -17.22 -9.73
C GLY A 90 -4.29 -16.40 -8.47
N ALA A 91 -5.23 -15.54 -8.13
CA ALA A 91 -5.22 -14.88 -6.83
C ALA A 91 -5.94 -15.79 -5.81
N ILE A 92 -5.20 -16.26 -4.80
CA ILE A 92 -5.80 -16.97 -3.68
C ILE A 92 -6.37 -15.94 -2.73
N ARG A 93 -7.67 -16.05 -2.45
CA ARG A 93 -8.36 -15.16 -1.52
C ARG A 93 -9.10 -15.96 -0.46
N ASP A 94 -9.11 -15.42 0.74
CA ASP A 94 -9.95 -15.94 1.81
C ASP A 94 -11.43 -15.81 1.43
N ALA A 95 -12.20 -16.87 1.59
CA ALA A 95 -13.59 -16.91 1.15
C ALA A 95 -14.53 -16.03 2.01
N VAL A 96 -14.15 -15.71 3.24
CA VAL A 96 -14.94 -14.93 4.19
C VAL A 96 -14.55 -13.47 4.18
N THR A 97 -13.25 -13.19 4.31
CA THR A 97 -12.71 -11.81 4.43
C THR A 97 -12.38 -11.19 3.08
N ASN A 98 -12.24 -12.01 2.02
CA ASN A 98 -11.73 -11.63 0.70
C ASN A 98 -10.27 -11.10 0.73
N ASP A 99 -9.54 -11.38 1.80
CA ASP A 99 -8.13 -11.02 1.89
C ASP A 99 -7.29 -11.80 0.89
N ALA A 100 -6.34 -11.14 0.27
CA ALA A 100 -5.35 -11.79 -0.57
C ALA A 100 -4.39 -12.62 0.28
N ILE A 101 -4.30 -13.91 0.00
CA ILE A 101 -3.38 -14.82 0.67
C ILE A 101 -2.07 -14.83 -0.12
N ASN A 102 -0.98 -14.41 0.53
CA ASN A 102 0.35 -14.47 -0.08
C ASN A 102 0.84 -15.93 -0.05
N PRO A 103 1.18 -16.53 -1.21
CA PRO A 103 1.69 -17.92 -1.27
C PRO A 103 2.95 -18.14 -0.42
N ARG A 104 3.73 -17.10 -0.18
CA ARG A 104 4.96 -17.16 0.64
C ARG A 104 4.68 -17.53 2.10
N GLU A 105 3.49 -17.30 2.61
CA GLU A 105 3.13 -17.76 3.96
C GLU A 105 3.16 -19.29 4.07
N GLY A 106 2.73 -19.99 3.00
CA GLY A 106 2.89 -21.44 2.86
C GLY A 106 4.35 -21.88 2.81
N MET A 107 5.17 -21.17 2.01
CA MET A 107 6.62 -21.46 1.91
C MET A 107 7.32 -21.28 3.26
N ILE A 108 7.03 -20.19 3.98
CA ILE A 108 7.60 -19.94 5.32
C ILE A 108 7.20 -21.05 6.29
N ARG A 109 5.95 -21.48 6.26
CA ARG A 109 5.49 -22.59 7.12
C ARG A 109 6.23 -23.90 6.82
N ASP A 110 6.48 -24.18 5.55
CA ASP A 110 7.07 -25.44 5.09
C ASP A 110 8.62 -25.44 5.23
N GLU A 111 9.28 -24.31 4.99
CA GLU A 111 10.74 -24.14 5.05
C GLU A 111 11.26 -23.69 6.43
N GLY A 112 10.41 -23.09 7.26
CA GLY A 112 10.83 -22.51 8.54
C GLY A 112 11.91 -21.44 8.38
N GLU A 113 12.93 -21.49 9.22
CA GLU A 113 14.05 -20.52 9.20
C GLU A 113 14.83 -20.52 7.88
N ALA A 114 14.83 -21.64 7.15
CA ALA A 114 15.53 -21.74 5.88
C ALA A 114 14.94 -20.82 4.79
N TYR A 115 13.67 -20.39 4.94
CA TYR A 115 13.05 -19.48 4.00
C TYR A 115 13.87 -18.20 3.78
N TRP A 116 14.24 -17.52 4.86
CA TRP A 116 14.98 -16.24 4.76
C TRP A 116 16.39 -16.43 4.22
N GLU A 117 17.05 -17.52 4.53
CA GLU A 117 18.38 -17.85 3.94
C GLU A 117 18.25 -18.14 2.43
N ASN A 118 17.26 -18.95 2.02
CA ASN A 118 17.01 -19.29 0.63
C ASN A 118 16.64 -18.05 -0.22
N HIS A 119 15.95 -17.07 0.39
CA HIS A 119 15.47 -15.85 -0.25
C HIS A 119 16.32 -14.61 0.07
N LYS A 120 17.49 -14.77 0.70
CA LYS A 120 18.33 -13.64 1.15
C LYS A 120 18.64 -12.60 0.07
N LYS A 121 18.68 -12.97 -1.21
CA LYS A 121 18.88 -12.05 -2.33
C LYS A 121 17.75 -11.01 -2.46
N GLU A 122 16.56 -11.32 -2.00
CA GLU A 122 15.41 -10.42 -2.01
C GLU A 122 15.47 -9.37 -0.88
N PHE A 123 16.34 -9.61 0.10
CA PHE A 123 16.58 -8.73 1.25
C PHE A 123 17.92 -7.97 1.17
N VAL A 124 18.80 -8.27 0.19
CA VAL A 124 20.23 -7.87 0.15
C VAL A 124 20.46 -6.41 -0.25
N LYS A 125 19.46 -5.63 -0.67
CA LYS A 125 19.74 -4.19 -0.70
C LYS A 125 19.87 -3.70 0.73
N ALA A 126 21.05 -3.10 1.01
CA ALA A 126 21.35 -2.52 2.30
C ALA A 126 20.11 -1.82 2.86
N ARG A 127 19.76 -2.12 4.10
CA ARG A 127 18.81 -1.33 4.84
C ARG A 127 19.28 0.12 4.76
N ASP A 128 18.65 0.90 3.90
CA ASP A 128 19.00 2.29 3.67
C ASP A 128 18.31 3.12 4.75
N CYS A 129 18.77 2.90 5.99
CA CYS A 129 18.33 3.73 7.09
C CYS A 129 18.83 5.15 6.89
N ASN A 130 18.22 6.10 7.57
CA ASN A 130 18.58 7.52 7.51
C ASN A 130 20.01 7.82 8.06
N TYR A 131 20.73 6.77 8.47
CA TYR A 131 22.11 6.89 8.90
C TYR A 131 23.07 6.47 7.78
N ARG A 132 23.83 7.44 7.27
CA ARG A 132 24.95 7.20 6.35
C ARG A 132 26.25 7.70 6.99
N ASN A 133 27.25 6.83 7.04
CA ASN A 133 28.56 7.15 7.64
C ASN A 133 28.48 7.65 9.08
N GLY A 134 27.51 7.15 9.87
CA GLY A 134 27.31 7.57 11.25
C GLY A 134 26.56 8.90 11.44
N GLU A 135 26.17 9.56 10.35
CA GLU A 135 25.38 10.80 10.38
C GLU A 135 23.92 10.51 10.08
N TYR A 136 23.01 11.06 10.91
CA TYR A 136 21.60 11.05 10.65
C TYR A 136 21.29 12.02 9.50
N ARG A 137 20.51 11.54 8.51
CA ARG A 137 19.94 12.38 7.46
C ARG A 137 18.44 12.31 7.57
N GLU A 138 17.80 13.45 7.64
CA GLU A 138 16.35 13.54 7.57
C GLU A 138 15.86 12.89 6.28
N GLY A 139 14.73 12.17 6.37
CA GLY A 139 14.01 11.65 5.23
C GLY A 139 13.61 12.78 4.28
N GLU A 140 13.43 12.44 3.01
CA GLU A 140 12.91 13.38 2.02
C GLU A 140 11.51 13.88 2.42
N ARG A 141 11.22 15.15 2.14
CA ARG A 141 9.89 15.74 2.31
C ARG A 141 8.96 15.28 1.18
N PHE A 142 7.76 14.85 1.55
CA PHE A 142 6.71 14.41 0.61
C PHE A 142 5.46 15.28 0.68
N LEU A 143 5.15 15.83 1.86
CA LEU A 143 3.96 16.65 2.05
C LEU A 143 4.22 18.12 1.72
N TRP A 144 3.98 18.46 0.48
CA TRP A 144 3.93 19.83 -0.02
C TRP A 144 2.48 20.33 -0.02
N GLU A 145 2.26 21.52 -0.56
CA GLU A 145 0.96 22.18 -0.54
C GLU A 145 -0.16 21.29 -1.10
N THR A 146 0.03 20.71 -2.30
CA THR A 146 -0.97 19.88 -2.97
C THR A 146 -1.34 18.63 -2.15
N GLN A 147 -0.37 17.91 -1.62
CA GLN A 147 -0.62 16.73 -0.79
C GLN A 147 -1.31 17.10 0.51
N THR A 148 -0.88 18.21 1.13
CA THR A 148 -1.47 18.74 2.37
C THR A 148 -2.94 19.11 2.16
N GLU A 149 -3.29 19.76 1.05
CA GLU A 149 -4.68 20.10 0.72
C GLU A 149 -5.54 18.84 0.52
N LEU A 150 -5.02 17.82 -0.15
CA LEU A 150 -5.73 16.54 -0.30
C LEU A 150 -5.99 15.85 1.05
N LEU A 151 -5.05 15.91 1.98
CA LEU A 151 -5.21 15.37 3.33
C LEU A 151 -6.24 16.16 4.14
N LYS A 152 -6.22 17.50 4.06
CA LYS A 152 -7.23 18.35 4.68
C LYS A 152 -8.64 18.08 4.13
N GLU A 153 -8.77 17.84 2.83
CA GLU A 153 -10.04 17.46 2.21
C GLU A 153 -10.56 16.12 2.79
N ILE A 154 -9.68 15.14 2.98
CA ILE A 154 -10.04 13.87 3.64
C ILE A 154 -10.51 14.13 5.08
N ASP A 155 -9.79 14.93 5.86
CA ASP A 155 -10.15 15.27 7.23
C ASP A 155 -11.51 15.98 7.30
N GLN A 156 -11.77 16.94 6.40
CA GLN A 156 -13.05 17.64 6.33
C GLN A 156 -14.23 16.69 6.13
N ILE A 157 -14.09 15.70 5.21
CA ILE A 157 -15.11 14.69 5.00
C ILE A 157 -15.29 13.83 6.27
N CYS A 158 -14.17 13.42 6.90
CA CYS A 158 -14.22 12.64 8.12
C CYS A 158 -14.89 13.37 9.28
N ARG A 159 -14.59 14.65 9.48
CA ARG A 159 -15.24 15.50 10.50
C ARG A 159 -16.73 15.65 10.26
N LYS A 160 -17.15 15.85 9.01
CA LYS A 160 -18.57 15.96 8.64
C LYS A 160 -19.35 14.69 8.98
N HIS A 161 -18.74 13.51 8.87
CA HIS A 161 -19.35 12.22 9.16
C HIS A 161 -19.11 11.74 10.60
N ASN A 162 -18.42 12.50 11.44
CA ASN A 162 -17.95 12.07 12.77
C ASN A 162 -17.16 10.75 12.68
N THR A 163 -16.34 10.61 11.64
CA THR A 163 -15.54 9.42 11.37
C THR A 163 -14.42 9.27 12.38
N SER A 164 -14.29 8.10 12.99
CA SER A 164 -13.08 7.74 13.75
C SER A 164 -11.94 7.49 12.76
N VAL A 165 -10.89 8.31 12.83
CA VAL A 165 -9.75 8.24 11.91
C VAL A 165 -8.53 7.67 12.63
N LYS A 166 -7.80 6.77 11.98
CA LYS A 166 -6.47 6.31 12.41
C LYS A 166 -5.54 6.32 11.19
N ILE A 167 -4.36 6.88 11.39
CA ILE A 167 -3.30 6.99 10.38
C ILE A 167 -2.14 6.11 10.82
N ILE A 168 -1.75 5.17 9.98
CA ILE A 168 -0.54 4.36 10.16
C ILE A 168 0.48 4.78 9.12
N ILE A 169 1.64 5.24 9.56
CA ILE A 169 2.82 5.34 8.72
C ILE A 169 3.50 3.97 8.75
N SER A 170 3.52 3.33 7.59
CA SER A 170 3.88 1.92 7.44
C SER A 170 5.35 1.64 7.77
N PRO A 171 5.66 0.54 8.46
CA PRO A 171 7.04 0.11 8.62
C PRO A 171 7.61 -0.35 7.27
N ASP A 172 8.84 0.08 6.97
CA ASP A 172 9.58 -0.31 5.76
C ASP A 172 10.78 -1.18 6.17
N TYR A 173 10.97 -2.31 5.50
CA TYR A 173 12.14 -3.16 5.73
C TYR A 173 13.47 -2.41 5.60
N ASN A 174 13.55 -1.41 4.71
CA ASN A 174 14.74 -0.59 4.51
C ASN A 174 14.97 0.40 5.67
N GLN A 175 14.08 0.49 6.65
CA GLN A 175 14.19 1.33 7.84
C GLN A 175 14.30 2.83 7.52
N ILE A 176 13.67 3.27 6.46
CA ILE A 176 13.61 4.68 6.09
C ILE A 176 12.57 5.37 6.97
N SER A 177 12.98 6.40 7.69
CA SER A 177 12.06 7.25 8.45
C SER A 177 11.38 8.25 7.52
N ILE A 178 10.10 8.51 7.76
CA ILE A 178 9.42 9.65 7.16
C ILE A 178 9.97 10.95 7.78
N ASN A 179 10.01 12.02 7.00
CA ASN A 179 10.48 13.31 7.49
C ASN A 179 9.64 13.78 8.69
N PRO A 180 10.27 14.17 9.81
CA PRO A 180 9.53 14.60 11.01
C PRO A 180 8.53 15.73 10.75
N ALA A 181 8.85 16.66 9.85
CA ALA A 181 7.92 17.73 9.50
C ALA A 181 6.68 17.24 8.74
N ASP A 182 6.78 16.15 7.98
CA ASP A 182 5.62 15.51 7.33
C ASP A 182 4.76 14.77 8.36
N VAL A 183 5.38 14.14 9.35
CA VAL A 183 4.67 13.51 10.48
C VAL A 183 3.90 14.56 11.29
N GLU A 184 4.51 15.72 11.57
CA GLU A 184 3.82 16.82 12.29
C GLU A 184 2.65 17.38 11.48
N ILE A 185 2.76 17.55 10.16
CA ILE A 185 1.63 17.94 9.30
C ILE A 185 0.47 16.92 9.41
N LEU A 186 0.76 15.61 9.41
CA LEU A 186 -0.27 14.60 9.60
C LEU A 186 -0.95 14.71 10.97
N LYS A 187 -0.18 14.93 12.03
CA LYS A 187 -0.69 15.11 13.40
C LYS A 187 -1.53 16.38 13.55
N ASP A 188 -1.11 17.48 12.93
CA ASP A 188 -1.85 18.74 12.94
C ASP A 188 -3.21 18.62 12.23
N ILE A 189 -3.28 17.81 11.15
CA ILE A 189 -4.52 17.59 10.41
C ILE A 189 -5.45 16.61 11.14
N PHE A 190 -4.95 15.44 11.55
CA PHE A 190 -5.77 14.33 12.03
C PHE A 190 -5.81 14.17 13.56
N GLY A 191 -4.98 14.90 14.30
CA GLY A 191 -4.80 14.78 15.75
C GLY A 191 -3.62 13.84 16.12
N TYR A 192 -2.89 14.24 17.17
CA TYR A 192 -1.70 13.54 17.63
C TYR A 192 -1.98 12.08 18.05
N GLU A 193 -3.13 11.84 18.66
CA GLU A 193 -3.58 10.53 19.12
C GLU A 193 -4.05 9.60 18.01
N ASN A 194 -4.13 10.11 16.80
CA ASN A 194 -4.62 9.37 15.64
C ASN A 194 -3.51 9.00 14.63
N VAL A 195 -2.29 9.53 14.81
CA VAL A 195 -1.17 9.29 13.91
C VAL A 195 -0.12 8.41 14.57
N PHE A 196 0.12 7.24 14.00
CA PHE A 196 1.05 6.23 14.50
C PHE A 196 2.18 6.03 13.49
N ASP A 197 3.38 6.48 13.85
CA ASP A 197 4.56 6.34 13.01
C ASP A 197 5.32 5.07 13.37
N PHE A 198 5.36 4.11 12.44
CA PHE A 198 6.14 2.88 12.54
C PHE A 198 7.31 2.86 11.55
N SER A 199 7.61 3.98 10.89
CA SER A 199 8.75 4.10 9.99
C SER A 199 10.10 4.11 10.73
N GLY A 200 11.21 4.04 10.00
CA GLY A 200 12.54 4.09 10.57
C GLY A 200 12.98 2.81 11.30
N ILE A 201 13.97 2.96 12.18
CA ILE A 201 14.56 1.84 12.95
C ILE A 201 13.75 1.64 14.25
N ASN A 202 13.08 0.51 14.35
CA ASN A 202 12.29 0.15 15.53
C ASN A 202 12.08 -1.37 15.63
N GLU A 203 11.38 -1.83 16.66
CA GLU A 203 11.09 -3.26 16.88
C GLU A 203 10.33 -3.94 15.73
N TYR A 204 9.54 -3.19 14.95
CA TYR A 204 8.75 -3.71 13.83
C TYR A 204 9.60 -3.89 12.57
N THR A 205 10.62 -3.04 12.38
CA THR A 205 11.48 -3.04 11.21
C THR A 205 12.79 -3.80 11.39
N ASN A 206 13.20 -4.08 12.65
CA ASN A 206 14.45 -4.80 12.93
C ASN A 206 14.38 -6.30 12.63
N ASP A 207 13.23 -6.91 12.79
CA ASP A 207 13.06 -8.34 12.62
C ASP A 207 12.71 -8.70 11.16
N ILE A 208 13.60 -9.45 10.50
CA ILE A 208 13.42 -9.92 9.13
C ILE A 208 12.17 -10.83 9.00
N HIS A 209 11.81 -11.56 10.06
CA HIS A 209 10.67 -12.48 10.07
C HIS A 209 9.32 -11.78 9.97
N ASN A 210 9.29 -10.48 10.14
CA ASN A 210 8.12 -9.66 9.88
C ASN A 210 7.82 -9.47 8.39
N TYR A 211 8.72 -9.91 7.48
CA TYR A 211 8.64 -9.63 6.06
C TYR A 211 8.71 -10.89 5.20
N TYR A 212 7.96 -10.90 4.10
CA TYR A 212 8.08 -11.91 3.05
C TYR A 212 9.31 -11.66 2.18
N GLU A 213 9.55 -10.42 1.90
CA GLU A 213 10.65 -9.82 1.16
C GLU A 213 10.64 -8.30 1.44
N ARG A 214 11.51 -7.57 0.82
CA ARG A 214 11.75 -6.15 1.13
C ARG A 214 10.53 -5.23 1.00
N GLY A 215 9.58 -5.57 0.12
CA GLY A 215 8.43 -4.71 -0.20
C GLY A 215 7.15 -5.04 0.58
N HIS A 216 7.07 -6.22 1.21
CA HIS A 216 5.82 -6.67 1.84
C HIS A 216 6.06 -7.29 3.21
N TYR A 217 5.43 -6.72 4.21
CA TYR A 217 5.39 -7.31 5.54
C TYR A 217 4.28 -8.37 5.66
N ARG A 218 4.45 -9.25 6.64
CA ARG A 218 3.56 -10.38 6.89
C ARG A 218 2.34 -9.97 7.72
N PRO A 219 1.22 -10.73 7.66
CA PRO A 219 0.03 -10.48 8.47
C PRO A 219 0.31 -10.41 9.98
N ILE A 220 1.29 -11.15 10.48
CA ILE A 220 1.70 -11.11 11.89
C ILE A 220 2.14 -9.71 12.30
N LEU A 221 2.88 -9.01 11.45
CA LEU A 221 3.25 -7.62 11.70
C LEU A 221 2.03 -6.71 11.63
N GLY A 222 1.18 -6.87 10.59
CA GLY A 222 -0.05 -6.10 10.46
C GLY A 222 -0.94 -6.20 11.72
N ALA A 223 -1.11 -7.41 12.28
CA ALA A 223 -1.86 -7.62 13.51
C ALA A 223 -1.25 -6.88 14.72
N ARG A 224 0.09 -6.90 14.87
CA ARG A 224 0.78 -6.14 15.94
C ARG A 224 0.57 -4.63 15.80
N LEU A 225 0.61 -4.10 14.56
CA LEU A 225 0.35 -2.68 14.32
C LEU A 225 -1.08 -2.31 14.71
N LEU A 226 -2.08 -3.10 14.29
CA LEU A 226 -3.48 -2.88 14.65
C LEU A 226 -3.71 -2.98 16.16
N GLN A 227 -3.11 -3.95 16.84
CA GLN A 227 -3.16 -4.04 18.30
C GLN A 227 -2.64 -2.75 18.95
N LYS A 228 -1.51 -2.21 18.49
CA LYS A 228 -0.94 -0.97 19.02
C LYS A 228 -1.85 0.23 18.78
N VAL A 229 -2.44 0.33 17.58
CA VAL A 229 -3.31 1.45 17.17
C VAL A 229 -4.63 1.46 17.94
N TYR A 230 -5.16 0.28 18.27
CA TYR A 230 -6.48 0.14 18.92
C TYR A 230 -6.41 -0.31 20.39
N ALA A 231 -5.20 -0.49 20.97
CA ALA A 231 -5.05 -0.97 22.36
C ALA A 231 -5.59 0.00 23.42
N ASN A 232 -5.76 1.27 23.11
CA ASN A 232 -6.13 2.31 24.08
C ASN A 232 -7.65 2.65 24.07
N HIS A 233 -8.49 1.78 23.54
CA HIS A 233 -9.94 2.02 23.43
C HIS A 233 -10.79 1.05 24.29
N ASN A 234 -10.16 0.44 25.34
CA ASN A 234 -10.90 -0.31 26.38
C ASN A 234 -10.86 0.44 27.71
#